data_f683e7698a88c53bf8cbf3c414f0db3f
#
_entry.id   f683e7698a88c53bf8cbf3c414f0db3f
#
_cell.length_a   1.000
_cell.length_b   1.000
_cell.length_c   1.000
_cell.angle_alpha   90.00
_cell.angle_beta   90.00
_cell.angle_gamma   90.00
#
_symmetry.space_group_name_H-M   'P 1'
#
loop_
_entity.id
_entity.type
_entity.pdbx_description
1 polymer ?
#
loop_
_entity_poly.entity_id
_entity_poly.type
_entity_poly.pdbx_seq_one_letter_code
_entity_poly.pdbx_strand_id
1 'polypeptide(L)'
;KVFRPVYRCLEETKPFWWFTATNNWNSVCLAGVTGAALALLPDKEERAYFVAAAEKYNVYGMKGYADDGYCSEGVGYYNYGFRAYILLREEVCRATQGKIDFFQTPKFVRIARYGKKIQMNEGVCPAYSDCRIGLSPDKFILSYCDRALGITSAEEQPVLPKGNNLSLHLLELFTSRVAKVGMTDGIRQVLQEESDALRAYYEQAGILIARPAGGTSCRLAISAKGGTNAENHNHNDVGSYAVALGSETMVGDQGGPNSYPGDYFNGDAPQKYKIKGSFGHPVPVVDGRTQSSGGKAKGVVLQKEFTNEKDGFSIDYTSAYSTPNLDKLIRTFVYDRQGEGNFTVGDEFTAKTPIRFETAITTRADWKILDDTHLLLATDSEQMIVAIEASGKVAFTSETIEVNSPAYTRIGIALKNQSKEGYIRLKMYTK
;
A
#
# COMPACT_ATOMS: atom_id res chain seq x y z
N LYS A 1 -19.76 -13.70 -30.05
CA LYS A 1 -18.28 -13.53 -30.24
C LYS A 1 -17.51 -13.60 -28.91
N VAL A 2 -18.11 -13.28 -27.76
CA VAL A 2 -17.44 -13.27 -26.43
C VAL A 2 -17.56 -14.66 -25.77
N PHE A 3 -18.76 -15.20 -25.61
CA PHE A 3 -18.99 -16.39 -24.81
C PHE A 3 -18.41 -17.67 -25.40
N ARG A 4 -18.57 -17.92 -26.72
CA ARG A 4 -18.06 -19.15 -27.35
C ARG A 4 -16.54 -19.34 -27.24
N PRO A 5 -15.68 -18.33 -27.43
CA PRO A 5 -14.26 -18.47 -27.16
C PRO A 5 -13.94 -18.81 -25.71
N VAL A 6 -14.60 -18.15 -24.75
CA VAL A 6 -14.40 -18.43 -23.32
C VAL A 6 -14.85 -19.86 -22.99
N TYR A 7 -16.03 -20.27 -23.46
CA TYR A 7 -16.54 -21.62 -23.24
C TYR A 7 -15.57 -22.68 -23.78
N ARG A 8 -15.10 -22.53 -25.02
CA ARG A 8 -14.13 -23.46 -25.63
C ARG A 8 -12.81 -23.54 -24.82
N CYS A 9 -12.28 -22.40 -24.42
CA CYS A 9 -11.07 -22.39 -23.60
C CYS A 9 -11.22 -23.13 -22.28
N LEU A 10 -12.39 -23.08 -21.68
CA LEU A 10 -12.70 -23.78 -20.43
C LEU A 10 -12.88 -25.29 -20.67
N GLU A 11 -13.59 -25.70 -21.74
CA GLU A 11 -13.78 -27.10 -22.11
C GLU A 11 -12.46 -27.78 -22.51
N GLU A 12 -11.63 -27.09 -23.28
CA GLU A 12 -10.32 -27.59 -23.72
C GLU A 12 -9.27 -27.58 -22.63
N THR A 13 -9.61 -27.22 -21.37
CA THR A 13 -8.67 -27.06 -20.25
C THR A 13 -7.48 -26.14 -20.54
N LYS A 14 -7.67 -25.18 -21.45
CA LYS A 14 -6.69 -24.14 -21.81
C LYS A 14 -7.26 -22.75 -21.50
N PRO A 15 -7.44 -22.42 -20.22
CA PRO A 15 -8.02 -21.14 -19.84
C PRO A 15 -7.15 -19.98 -20.37
N PHE A 16 -7.77 -18.86 -20.73
CA PHE A 16 -7.05 -17.63 -20.98
C PHE A 16 -6.21 -17.27 -19.75
N TRP A 17 -5.08 -16.60 -19.96
CA TRP A 17 -4.12 -16.25 -18.91
C TRP A 17 -4.76 -15.52 -17.72
N TRP A 18 -5.76 -14.68 -17.95
CA TRP A 18 -6.44 -13.92 -16.92
C TRP A 18 -7.30 -14.77 -15.95
N PHE A 19 -7.68 -15.99 -16.32
CA PHE A 19 -8.37 -16.92 -15.40
C PHE A 19 -7.49 -17.29 -14.20
N THR A 20 -6.18 -17.38 -14.43
CA THR A 20 -5.21 -17.77 -13.39
C THR A 20 -4.30 -16.61 -12.97
N ALA A 21 -4.57 -15.39 -13.45
CA ALA A 21 -3.84 -14.21 -13.03
C ALA A 21 -4.06 -13.91 -11.55
N THR A 22 -2.96 -13.64 -10.85
CA THR A 22 -2.97 -13.31 -9.41
C THR A 22 -2.97 -11.80 -9.18
N ASN A 23 -3.75 -11.08 -9.98
CA ASN A 23 -3.91 -9.62 -9.92
C ASN A 23 -5.33 -9.21 -10.34
N ASN A 24 -5.57 -7.93 -10.47
CA ASN A 24 -6.88 -7.35 -10.81
C ASN A 24 -7.52 -7.89 -12.10
N TRP A 25 -6.74 -8.34 -13.09
CA TRP A 25 -7.26 -8.90 -14.34
C TRP A 25 -8.19 -10.10 -14.12
N ASN A 26 -7.89 -10.95 -13.14
CA ASN A 26 -8.77 -12.08 -12.81
C ASN A 26 -10.17 -11.59 -12.44
N SER A 27 -10.27 -10.73 -11.44
CA SER A 27 -11.56 -10.24 -10.94
C SER A 27 -12.33 -9.44 -12.00
N VAL A 28 -11.63 -8.56 -12.73
CA VAL A 28 -12.26 -7.68 -13.75
C VAL A 28 -12.81 -8.50 -14.91
N CYS A 29 -12.03 -9.44 -15.44
CA CYS A 29 -12.48 -10.25 -16.56
C CYS A 29 -13.57 -11.27 -16.15
N LEU A 30 -13.42 -11.90 -14.99
CA LEU A 30 -14.45 -12.83 -14.48
C LEU A 30 -15.79 -12.12 -14.25
N ALA A 31 -15.81 -10.95 -13.60
CA ALA A 31 -17.03 -10.18 -13.41
C ALA A 31 -17.65 -9.81 -14.76
N GLY A 32 -16.87 -9.25 -15.68
CA GLY A 32 -17.39 -8.86 -16.99
C GLY A 32 -18.00 -10.02 -17.79
N VAL A 33 -17.32 -11.18 -17.81
CA VAL A 33 -17.79 -12.34 -18.58
C VAL A 33 -18.98 -13.01 -17.89
N THR A 34 -18.93 -13.20 -16.56
CA THR A 34 -19.99 -13.85 -15.78
C THR A 34 -21.27 -13.02 -15.81
N GLY A 35 -21.18 -11.72 -15.52
CA GLY A 35 -22.32 -10.82 -15.55
C GLY A 35 -22.98 -10.74 -16.93
N ALA A 36 -22.17 -10.64 -17.99
CA ALA A 36 -22.67 -10.68 -19.36
C ALA A 36 -23.34 -12.02 -19.71
N ALA A 37 -22.77 -13.15 -19.27
CA ALA A 37 -23.38 -14.47 -19.49
C ALA A 37 -24.72 -14.62 -18.76
N LEU A 38 -24.79 -14.20 -17.51
CA LEU A 38 -26.01 -14.23 -16.71
C LEU A 38 -27.14 -13.36 -17.31
N ALA A 39 -26.77 -12.21 -17.91
CA ALA A 39 -27.73 -11.28 -18.48
C ALA A 39 -28.22 -11.66 -19.91
N LEU A 40 -27.35 -12.26 -20.72
CA LEU A 40 -27.59 -12.39 -22.17
C LEU A 40 -27.81 -13.82 -22.66
N LEU A 41 -27.36 -14.85 -21.92
CA LEU A 41 -27.56 -16.22 -22.33
C LEU A 41 -28.95 -16.71 -21.92
N PRO A 42 -29.76 -17.21 -22.85
CA PRO A 42 -31.11 -17.71 -22.54
C PRO A 42 -31.08 -19.07 -21.83
N ASP A 43 -30.08 -19.89 -22.14
CA ASP A 43 -29.95 -21.24 -21.59
C ASP A 43 -29.44 -21.23 -20.14
N LYS A 44 -30.12 -21.99 -19.27
CA LYS A 44 -29.78 -22.05 -17.84
C LYS A 44 -28.50 -22.83 -17.58
N GLU A 45 -28.22 -23.87 -18.35
CA GLU A 45 -27.04 -24.70 -18.18
C GLU A 45 -25.80 -23.94 -18.63
N GLU A 46 -25.88 -23.20 -19.73
CA GLU A 46 -24.80 -22.30 -20.16
C GLU A 46 -24.51 -21.23 -19.09
N ARG A 47 -25.52 -20.60 -18.49
CA ARG A 47 -25.33 -19.64 -17.38
C ARG A 47 -24.67 -20.30 -16.18
N ALA A 48 -25.14 -21.50 -15.78
CA ALA A 48 -24.54 -22.25 -14.64
C ALA A 48 -23.07 -22.59 -14.87
N TYR A 49 -22.69 -22.87 -16.11
CA TYR A 49 -21.32 -23.12 -16.48
C TYR A 49 -20.40 -21.92 -16.20
N PHE A 50 -20.84 -20.69 -16.53
CA PHE A 50 -20.07 -19.48 -16.22
C PHE A 50 -20.02 -19.20 -14.72
N VAL A 51 -21.06 -19.51 -13.96
CA VAL A 51 -21.04 -19.43 -12.48
C VAL A 51 -20.03 -20.41 -11.91
N ALA A 52 -20.01 -21.66 -12.37
CA ALA A 52 -19.03 -22.66 -11.93
C ALA A 52 -17.59 -22.26 -12.30
N ALA A 53 -17.41 -21.66 -13.48
CA ALA A 53 -16.10 -21.12 -13.86
C ALA A 53 -15.68 -19.96 -12.94
N ALA A 54 -16.59 -19.05 -12.60
CA ALA A 54 -16.33 -17.97 -11.64
C ALA A 54 -15.95 -18.52 -10.27
N GLU A 55 -16.68 -19.51 -9.74
CA GLU A 55 -16.37 -20.19 -8.48
C GLU A 55 -14.96 -20.81 -8.50
N LYS A 56 -14.63 -21.53 -9.57
CA LYS A 56 -13.35 -22.21 -9.72
C LYS A 56 -12.16 -21.23 -9.80
N TYR A 57 -12.33 -20.12 -10.51
CA TYR A 57 -11.18 -19.26 -10.87
C TYR A 57 -11.05 -17.97 -10.06
N ASN A 58 -12.09 -17.52 -9.32
CA ASN A 58 -11.98 -16.30 -8.50
C ASN A 58 -10.88 -16.35 -7.44
N VAL A 59 -10.53 -17.56 -6.98
CA VAL A 59 -9.48 -17.77 -5.97
C VAL A 59 -8.11 -17.29 -6.42
N TYR A 60 -7.85 -17.23 -7.73
CA TYR A 60 -6.57 -16.76 -8.25
C TYR A 60 -6.40 -15.25 -8.04
N GLY A 61 -7.42 -14.45 -8.28
CA GLY A 61 -7.37 -13.02 -7.98
C GLY A 61 -7.07 -12.74 -6.50
N MET A 62 -7.64 -13.56 -5.61
CA MET A 62 -7.39 -13.43 -4.17
C MET A 62 -5.99 -13.88 -3.72
N LYS A 63 -5.28 -14.67 -4.52
CA LYS A 63 -3.87 -15.00 -4.28
C LYS A 63 -2.92 -13.81 -4.50
N GLY A 64 -3.36 -12.78 -5.22
CA GLY A 64 -2.61 -11.53 -5.37
C GLY A 64 -2.54 -10.69 -4.10
N TYR A 65 -3.40 -10.97 -3.13
CA TYR A 65 -3.36 -10.37 -1.80
C TYR A 65 -2.59 -11.28 -0.85
N ALA A 66 -1.81 -10.68 0.06
CA ALA A 66 -1.16 -11.41 1.13
C ALA A 66 -2.20 -12.07 2.07
N ASP A 67 -1.80 -13.05 2.87
CA ASP A 67 -2.74 -13.76 3.76
C ASP A 67 -3.25 -12.87 4.91
N ASP A 68 -2.51 -11.81 5.23
CA ASP A 68 -2.92 -10.74 6.15
C ASP A 68 -3.79 -9.66 5.50
N GLY A 69 -4.17 -9.83 4.23
CA GLY A 69 -5.04 -8.94 3.46
C GLY A 69 -4.32 -7.78 2.78
N TYR A 70 -3.00 -7.67 2.88
CA TYR A 70 -2.26 -6.59 2.24
C TYR A 70 -2.36 -6.65 0.71
N CYS A 71 -2.57 -5.48 0.08
CA CYS A 71 -2.53 -5.29 -1.37
C CYS A 71 -1.18 -4.67 -1.77
N SER A 72 -0.28 -5.44 -2.34
CA SER A 72 1.06 -4.98 -2.73
C SER A 72 1.03 -3.91 -3.84
N GLU A 73 -0.03 -3.89 -4.65
CA GLU A 73 -0.22 -2.92 -5.72
C GLU A 73 -0.76 -1.56 -5.22
N GLY A 74 -1.07 -1.44 -3.92
CA GLY A 74 -1.55 -0.22 -3.28
C GLY A 74 -3.05 0.05 -3.43
N VAL A 75 -3.50 1.17 -2.86
CA VAL A 75 -4.94 1.54 -2.75
C VAL A 75 -5.60 1.71 -4.11
N GLY A 76 -4.88 2.23 -5.11
CA GLY A 76 -5.44 2.43 -6.46
C GLY A 76 -5.91 1.13 -7.10
N TYR A 77 -5.06 0.12 -7.09
CA TYR A 77 -5.36 -1.20 -7.64
C TYR A 77 -6.32 -1.99 -6.75
N TYR A 78 -6.27 -1.81 -5.42
CA TYR A 78 -7.30 -2.31 -4.54
C TYR A 78 -8.68 -1.79 -4.93
N ASN A 79 -8.83 -0.48 -5.08
CA ASN A 79 -10.10 0.11 -5.48
C ASN A 79 -10.61 -0.45 -6.81
N TYR A 80 -9.72 -0.64 -7.79
CA TYR A 80 -10.08 -1.14 -9.11
C TYR A 80 -10.43 -2.63 -9.10
N GLY A 81 -9.51 -3.47 -8.62
CA GLY A 81 -9.65 -4.93 -8.66
C GLY A 81 -10.66 -5.48 -7.67
N PHE A 82 -10.68 -4.94 -6.45
CA PHE A 82 -11.58 -5.42 -5.41
C PHE A 82 -13.05 -5.00 -5.66
N ARG A 83 -13.26 -3.84 -6.28
CA ARG A 83 -14.60 -3.45 -6.75
C ARG A 83 -15.15 -4.44 -7.78
N ALA A 84 -14.32 -4.88 -8.73
CA ALA A 84 -14.71 -5.91 -9.69
C ALA A 84 -15.02 -7.25 -8.99
N TYR A 85 -14.27 -7.59 -7.94
CA TYR A 85 -14.55 -8.78 -7.13
C TYR A 85 -15.90 -8.68 -6.38
N ILE A 86 -16.24 -7.51 -5.85
CA ILE A 86 -17.56 -7.24 -5.25
C ILE A 86 -18.67 -7.45 -6.29
N LEU A 87 -18.48 -6.94 -7.52
CA LEU A 87 -19.44 -7.14 -8.60
C LEU A 87 -19.63 -8.62 -8.91
N LEU A 88 -18.54 -9.36 -9.08
CA LEU A 88 -18.56 -10.81 -9.31
C LEU A 88 -19.30 -11.57 -8.19
N ARG A 89 -19.05 -11.20 -6.94
CA ARG A 89 -19.75 -11.76 -5.79
C ARG A 89 -21.26 -11.56 -5.88
N GLU A 90 -21.69 -10.31 -6.14
CA GLU A 90 -23.11 -9.97 -6.23
C GLU A 90 -23.80 -10.73 -7.37
N GLU A 91 -23.17 -10.82 -8.53
CA GLU A 91 -23.66 -11.55 -9.68
C GLU A 91 -23.92 -13.02 -9.35
N VAL A 92 -22.93 -13.69 -8.77
CA VAL A 92 -23.00 -15.12 -8.45
C VAL A 92 -23.94 -15.37 -7.26
N CYS A 93 -23.84 -14.58 -6.21
CA CYS A 93 -24.68 -14.71 -5.02
C CYS A 93 -26.17 -14.57 -5.37
N ARG A 94 -26.52 -13.58 -6.20
CA ARG A 94 -27.91 -13.37 -6.65
C ARG A 94 -28.38 -14.47 -7.60
N ALA A 95 -27.56 -14.85 -8.58
CA ALA A 95 -27.91 -15.93 -9.51
C ALA A 95 -28.14 -17.27 -8.83
N THR A 96 -27.46 -17.52 -7.72
CA THR A 96 -27.56 -18.75 -6.93
C THR A 96 -28.44 -18.63 -5.69
N GLN A 97 -29.14 -17.51 -5.51
CA GLN A 97 -30.00 -17.22 -4.35
C GLN A 97 -29.22 -17.39 -3.01
N GLY A 98 -27.99 -16.95 -2.96
CA GLY A 98 -27.13 -17.02 -1.79
C GLY A 98 -26.44 -18.36 -1.53
N LYS A 99 -26.62 -19.36 -2.41
CA LYS A 99 -25.98 -20.68 -2.24
C LYS A 99 -24.47 -20.63 -2.42
N ILE A 100 -23.97 -19.73 -3.28
CA ILE A 100 -22.55 -19.49 -3.51
C ILE A 100 -22.26 -18.06 -3.11
N ASP A 101 -21.41 -17.89 -2.11
CA ASP A 101 -20.89 -16.59 -1.67
C ASP A 101 -19.36 -16.69 -1.51
N PHE A 102 -18.62 -15.83 -2.21
CA PHE A 102 -17.15 -15.86 -2.19
C PHE A 102 -16.54 -15.22 -0.93
N PHE A 103 -17.35 -14.56 -0.10
CA PHE A 103 -16.90 -13.83 1.08
C PHE A 103 -16.79 -14.67 2.37
N GLN A 104 -16.67 -15.99 2.26
CA GLN A 104 -16.80 -16.90 3.40
C GLN A 104 -15.47 -17.33 4.05
N THR A 105 -14.34 -16.68 3.72
CA THR A 105 -13.03 -17.05 4.30
C THR A 105 -12.43 -15.94 5.16
N PRO A 106 -11.67 -16.28 6.24
CA PRO A 106 -10.93 -15.30 7.04
C PRO A 106 -10.02 -14.39 6.21
N LYS A 107 -9.33 -14.92 5.22
CA LYS A 107 -8.49 -14.14 4.29
C LYS A 107 -9.29 -13.06 3.57
N PHE A 108 -10.49 -13.41 3.13
CA PHE A 108 -11.37 -12.45 2.46
C PHE A 108 -11.71 -11.27 3.38
N VAL A 109 -12.05 -11.54 4.65
CA VAL A 109 -12.35 -10.49 5.63
C VAL A 109 -11.17 -9.56 5.80
N ARG A 110 -9.95 -10.09 5.87
CA ARG A 110 -8.73 -9.27 5.94
C ARG A 110 -8.56 -8.38 4.71
N ILE A 111 -8.80 -8.92 3.50
CA ILE A 111 -8.77 -8.14 2.26
C ILE A 111 -9.86 -7.04 2.27
N ALA A 112 -11.09 -7.37 2.68
CA ALA A 112 -12.20 -6.42 2.78
C ALA A 112 -11.89 -5.26 3.76
N ARG A 113 -11.11 -5.53 4.80
CA ARG A 113 -10.69 -4.54 5.81
C ARG A 113 -9.45 -3.74 5.40
N TYR A 114 -8.73 -4.16 4.34
CA TYR A 114 -7.51 -3.48 3.89
C TYR A 114 -7.70 -1.97 3.71
N GLY A 115 -8.75 -1.56 3.02
CA GLY A 115 -9.01 -0.14 2.76
C GLY A 115 -9.18 0.71 4.04
N LYS A 116 -9.68 0.16 5.15
CA LYS A 116 -9.70 0.85 6.43
C LYS A 116 -8.34 0.86 7.12
N LYS A 117 -7.65 -0.27 7.07
CA LYS A 117 -6.40 -0.49 7.79
C LYS A 117 -5.21 0.24 7.21
N ILE A 118 -5.17 0.44 5.88
CA ILE A 118 -4.05 1.09 5.20
C ILE A 118 -4.02 2.62 5.42
N GLN A 119 -5.09 3.22 5.90
CA GLN A 119 -5.14 4.66 6.14
C GLN A 119 -4.28 5.04 7.34
N MET A 120 -3.39 5.99 7.18
CA MET A 120 -2.66 6.65 8.26
C MET A 120 -3.60 7.55 9.06
N ASN A 121 -4.28 8.46 8.38
CA ASN A 121 -5.41 9.26 8.88
C ASN A 121 -6.60 9.05 7.94
N GLU A 122 -7.79 9.54 8.29
CA GLU A 122 -8.96 9.40 7.45
C GLU A 122 -8.71 9.96 6.04
N GLY A 123 -8.82 9.10 5.04
CA GLY A 123 -8.58 9.42 3.64
C GLY A 123 -7.11 9.55 3.23
N VAL A 124 -6.16 9.47 4.15
CA VAL A 124 -4.71 9.61 3.88
C VAL A 124 -4.04 8.23 3.92
N CYS A 125 -3.49 7.81 2.80
CA CYS A 125 -2.82 6.52 2.65
C CYS A 125 -1.36 6.69 2.21
N PRO A 126 -0.46 5.77 2.58
CA PRO A 126 0.86 5.73 1.97
C PRO A 126 0.74 5.39 0.49
N ALA A 127 1.57 6.02 -0.33
CA ALA A 127 1.56 5.85 -1.77
C ALA A 127 2.61 4.81 -2.23
N TYR A 128 2.64 3.64 -1.60
CA TYR A 128 3.58 2.58 -1.98
C TYR A 128 3.26 1.98 -3.35
N SER A 129 4.30 1.48 -4.02
CA SER A 129 4.20 0.90 -5.37
C SER A 129 3.66 1.92 -6.40
N ASP A 130 2.88 1.47 -7.37
CA ASP A 130 2.25 2.36 -8.35
C ASP A 130 1.00 3.10 -7.81
N CYS A 131 0.77 3.10 -6.50
CA CYS A 131 -0.29 3.90 -5.90
C CYS A 131 0.05 5.39 -6.00
N ARG A 132 -0.84 6.19 -6.56
CA ARG A 132 -0.62 7.65 -6.62
C ARG A 132 -0.88 8.28 -5.26
N ILE A 133 -0.07 9.27 -4.91
CA ILE A 133 -0.31 10.06 -3.70
C ILE A 133 -1.69 10.75 -3.74
N GLY A 134 -2.34 10.86 -2.59
CA GLY A 134 -3.69 11.45 -2.47
C GLY A 134 -4.83 10.49 -2.84
N LEU A 135 -4.54 9.24 -3.26
CA LEU A 135 -5.58 8.26 -3.42
C LEU A 135 -6.04 7.75 -2.05
N SER A 136 -7.34 7.65 -1.90
CA SER A 136 -8.01 7.08 -0.73
C SER A 136 -8.82 5.84 -1.12
N PRO A 137 -9.12 4.96 -0.15
CA PRO A 137 -10.03 3.84 -0.39
C PRO A 137 -11.41 4.34 -0.82
N ASP A 138 -11.99 3.62 -1.76
CA ASP A 138 -13.33 3.94 -2.27
C ASP A 138 -14.36 3.75 -1.16
N LYS A 139 -15.08 4.82 -0.83
CA LYS A 139 -16.13 4.80 0.22
C LYS A 139 -17.23 3.78 -0.08
N PHE A 140 -17.53 3.53 -1.36
CA PHE A 140 -18.45 2.46 -1.76
C PHE A 140 -17.94 1.10 -1.28
N ILE A 141 -16.66 0.76 -1.55
CA ILE A 141 -16.07 -0.51 -1.14
C ILE A 141 -16.12 -0.65 0.39
N LEU A 142 -15.75 0.41 1.12
CA LEU A 142 -15.75 0.39 2.59
C LEU A 142 -17.16 0.16 3.14
N SER A 143 -18.13 0.92 2.67
CA SER A 143 -19.54 0.79 3.09
C SER A 143 -20.13 -0.58 2.72
N TYR A 144 -19.86 -1.06 1.50
CA TYR A 144 -20.29 -2.38 1.08
C TYR A 144 -19.75 -3.50 1.98
N CYS A 145 -18.44 -3.47 2.26
CA CYS A 145 -17.79 -4.48 3.11
C CYS A 145 -18.32 -4.44 4.54
N ASP A 146 -18.50 -3.27 5.11
CA ASP A 146 -19.05 -3.13 6.46
C ASP A 146 -20.48 -3.68 6.57
N ARG A 147 -21.31 -3.41 5.57
CA ARG A 147 -22.67 -3.98 5.50
C ARG A 147 -22.64 -5.49 5.31
N ALA A 148 -21.79 -6.01 4.43
CA ALA A 148 -21.63 -7.44 4.19
C ALA A 148 -21.14 -8.18 5.45
N LEU A 149 -20.25 -7.58 6.20
CA LEU A 149 -19.69 -8.12 7.45
C LEU A 149 -20.58 -7.86 8.68
N GLY A 150 -21.67 -7.11 8.54
CA GLY A 150 -22.56 -6.77 9.64
C GLY A 150 -21.93 -5.86 10.69
N ILE A 151 -20.94 -5.07 10.32
CA ILE A 151 -20.23 -4.11 11.21
C ILE A 151 -21.08 -2.85 11.40
N THR A 152 -21.81 -2.42 10.36
CA THR A 152 -22.71 -1.28 10.40
C THR A 152 -24.17 -1.72 10.46
N SER A 153 -25.05 -0.86 10.98
CA SER A 153 -26.49 -1.11 10.98
C SER A 153 -27.04 -1.14 9.55
N ALA A 154 -28.07 -1.93 9.32
CA ALA A 154 -28.74 -2.03 8.01
C ALA A 154 -29.39 -0.70 7.56
N GLU A 155 -29.45 0.30 8.42
CA GLU A 155 -30.09 1.61 8.21
C GLU A 155 -29.12 2.68 7.67
N GLU A 156 -27.81 2.42 7.64
CA GLU A 156 -26.88 3.37 7.05
C GLU A 156 -27.14 3.51 5.54
N GLN A 157 -27.32 4.76 5.13
CA GLN A 157 -27.58 5.10 3.71
C GLN A 157 -26.43 4.61 2.82
N PRO A 158 -26.72 4.00 1.67
CA PRO A 158 -25.70 3.60 0.71
C PRO A 158 -24.83 4.80 0.29
N VAL A 159 -23.55 4.60 0.20
CA VAL A 159 -22.61 5.62 -0.27
C VAL A 159 -22.55 5.56 -1.79
N LEU A 160 -23.10 6.57 -2.46
CA LEU A 160 -23.01 6.63 -3.92
C LEU A 160 -21.55 6.83 -4.38
N PRO A 161 -21.11 6.06 -5.39
CA PRO A 161 -19.77 6.23 -5.96
C PRO A 161 -19.63 7.63 -6.56
N LYS A 162 -18.47 8.26 -6.38
CA LYS A 162 -18.16 9.51 -7.05
C LYS A 162 -17.90 9.26 -8.54
N GLY A 163 -18.43 10.14 -9.40
CA GLY A 163 -18.17 10.12 -10.84
C GLY A 163 -19.38 9.69 -11.69
N ASN A 164 -19.25 9.74 -13.01
CA ASN A 164 -20.33 9.49 -13.98
C ASN A 164 -20.37 8.02 -14.47
N ASN A 165 -19.90 7.07 -13.70
CA ASN A 165 -19.89 5.66 -14.09
C ASN A 165 -21.25 5.00 -13.76
N LEU A 166 -22.10 4.88 -14.77
CA LEU A 166 -23.44 4.28 -14.65
C LEU A 166 -23.40 2.88 -14.02
N SER A 167 -22.41 2.06 -14.38
CA SER A 167 -22.29 0.69 -13.84
C SER A 167 -22.11 0.69 -12.32
N LEU A 168 -21.35 1.65 -11.77
CA LEU A 168 -21.14 1.78 -10.33
C LEU A 168 -22.40 2.27 -9.61
N HIS A 169 -23.12 3.23 -10.21
CA HIS A 169 -24.40 3.69 -9.65
C HIS A 169 -25.46 2.60 -9.66
N LEU A 170 -25.52 1.81 -10.74
CA LEU A 170 -26.43 0.65 -10.81
C LEU A 170 -26.02 -0.40 -9.78
N LEU A 171 -24.72 -0.69 -9.62
CA LEU A 171 -24.26 -1.62 -8.60
C LEU A 171 -24.70 -1.18 -7.20
N GLU A 172 -24.55 0.11 -6.84
CA GLU A 172 -25.00 0.63 -5.56
C GLU A 172 -26.53 0.51 -5.37
N LEU A 173 -27.32 0.85 -6.37
CA LEU A 173 -28.77 0.70 -6.33
C LEU A 173 -29.17 -0.75 -6.12
N PHE A 174 -28.49 -1.70 -6.76
CA PHE A 174 -28.77 -3.12 -6.63
C PHE A 174 -28.16 -3.75 -5.37
N THR A 175 -27.16 -3.12 -4.74
CA THR A 175 -26.55 -3.61 -3.49
C THR A 175 -27.11 -2.96 -2.23
N SER A 176 -28.25 -2.25 -2.34
CA SER A 176 -28.97 -1.72 -1.17
C SER A 176 -29.29 -2.81 -0.12
N ARG A 177 -29.43 -4.06 -0.55
CA ARG A 177 -29.57 -5.24 0.30
C ARG A 177 -28.40 -6.20 0.05
N VAL A 178 -27.24 -5.88 0.62
CA VAL A 178 -26.05 -6.74 0.57
C VAL A 178 -26.32 -8.04 1.33
N ALA A 179 -26.01 -9.18 0.72
CA ALA A 179 -26.05 -10.46 1.41
C ALA A 179 -25.00 -10.46 2.54
N LYS A 180 -25.43 -10.76 3.76
CA LYS A 180 -24.53 -10.84 4.91
C LYS A 180 -23.69 -12.10 4.82
N VAL A 181 -22.41 -11.93 5.14
CA VAL A 181 -21.44 -13.04 5.27
C VAL A 181 -21.84 -13.93 6.44
N GLY A 182 -21.80 -15.25 6.23
CA GLY A 182 -21.99 -16.21 7.32
C GLY A 182 -20.89 -16.08 8.38
N MET A 183 -21.28 -15.76 9.61
CA MET A 183 -20.33 -15.54 10.71
C MET A 183 -19.81 -16.86 11.27
N THR A 184 -18.69 -17.34 10.74
CA THR A 184 -17.91 -18.44 11.34
C THR A 184 -17.03 -17.94 12.47
N ASP A 185 -16.53 -18.85 13.33
CA ASP A 185 -15.62 -18.48 14.43
C ASP A 185 -14.33 -17.85 13.90
N GLY A 186 -13.78 -18.38 12.79
CA GLY A 186 -12.61 -17.78 12.16
C GLY A 186 -12.84 -16.36 11.64
N ILE A 187 -14.03 -16.04 11.12
CA ILE A 187 -14.38 -14.68 10.69
C ILE A 187 -14.54 -13.77 11.91
N ARG A 188 -15.21 -14.24 12.97
CA ARG A 188 -15.35 -13.47 14.24
C ARG A 188 -13.99 -13.13 14.84
N GLN A 189 -13.09 -14.12 14.87
CA GLN A 189 -11.73 -13.92 15.37
C GLN A 189 -10.99 -12.84 14.56
N VAL A 190 -11.03 -12.91 13.23
CA VAL A 190 -10.40 -11.87 12.38
C VAL A 190 -10.98 -10.49 12.65
N LEU A 191 -12.30 -10.35 12.74
CA LEU A 191 -12.92 -9.05 13.02
C LEU A 191 -12.49 -8.49 14.37
N GLN A 192 -12.27 -9.33 15.36
CA GLN A 192 -11.77 -8.93 16.68
C GLN A 192 -10.28 -8.51 16.61
N GLU A 193 -9.42 -9.29 15.94
CA GLU A 193 -8.01 -8.97 15.72
C GLU A 193 -7.84 -7.65 14.93
N GLU A 194 -8.74 -7.38 13.99
CA GLU A 194 -8.72 -6.22 13.11
C GLU A 194 -9.26 -4.92 13.76
N SER A 195 -9.60 -4.94 15.04
CA SER A 195 -10.20 -3.81 15.76
C SER A 195 -9.20 -2.77 16.29
N ASP A 196 -7.87 -3.01 16.18
CA ASP A 196 -6.86 -2.06 16.68
C ASP A 196 -6.92 -0.74 15.90
N ALA A 197 -7.39 0.31 16.56
CA ALA A 197 -7.48 1.64 16.00
C ALA A 197 -6.12 2.34 15.90
N LEU A 198 -5.14 1.98 16.76
CA LEU A 198 -3.84 2.64 16.84
C LEU A 198 -2.89 2.20 15.73
N ARG A 199 -3.04 0.97 15.23
CA ARG A 199 -2.12 0.44 14.22
C ARG A 199 -2.73 -0.60 13.32
N ALA A 200 -2.04 -0.83 12.20
CA ALA A 200 -2.15 -2.03 11.40
C ALA A 200 -0.74 -2.50 11.06
N TYR A 201 -0.48 -3.77 11.26
CA TYR A 201 0.79 -4.37 10.88
C TYR A 201 0.55 -5.53 9.91
N TYR A 202 1.17 -5.43 8.73
CA TYR A 202 1.12 -6.46 7.70
C TYR A 202 2.41 -7.27 7.76
N GLU A 203 2.33 -8.44 8.39
CA GLU A 203 3.49 -9.27 8.72
C GLU A 203 4.29 -9.70 7.48
N GLN A 204 3.59 -10.13 6.42
CA GLN A 204 4.23 -10.64 5.20
C GLN A 204 4.92 -9.55 4.40
N ALA A 205 4.35 -8.36 4.38
CA ALA A 205 4.91 -7.20 3.69
C ALA A 205 5.88 -6.39 4.56
N GLY A 206 5.92 -6.65 5.87
CA GLY A 206 6.71 -5.87 6.82
C GLY A 206 6.29 -4.40 6.86
N ILE A 207 4.97 -4.13 6.80
CA ILE A 207 4.44 -2.76 6.76
C ILE A 207 3.70 -2.45 8.05
N LEU A 208 4.10 -1.35 8.69
CA LEU A 208 3.43 -0.76 9.84
C LEU A 208 2.68 0.50 9.40
N ILE A 209 1.42 0.59 9.78
CA ILE A 209 0.63 1.83 9.81
C ILE A 209 0.37 2.15 11.27
N ALA A 210 0.75 3.34 11.73
CA ALA A 210 0.53 3.75 13.11
C ALA A 210 -0.14 5.12 13.16
N ARG A 211 -1.12 5.24 14.08
CA ARG A 211 -2.06 6.36 14.16
C ARG A 211 -2.01 7.02 15.52
N PRO A 212 -2.42 8.30 15.63
CA PRO A 212 -2.63 8.94 16.91
C PRO A 212 -3.77 8.24 17.68
N ALA A 213 -3.72 8.31 19.00
CA ALA A 213 -4.82 7.88 19.83
C ALA A 213 -5.96 8.91 19.77
N GLY A 214 -7.20 8.44 19.72
CA GLY A 214 -8.36 9.32 19.72
C GLY A 214 -8.41 10.20 20.96
N GLY A 215 -8.74 11.48 20.77
CA GLY A 215 -8.87 12.46 21.88
C GLY A 215 -7.54 13.00 22.40
N THR A 216 -6.41 12.71 21.76
CA THR A 216 -5.10 13.29 22.11
C THR A 216 -4.75 14.50 21.22
N SER A 217 -3.74 15.28 21.61
CA SER A 217 -3.20 16.38 20.81
C SER A 217 -2.33 15.91 19.64
N CYS A 218 -1.92 14.66 19.63
CA CYS A 218 -1.13 14.09 18.54
C CYS A 218 -1.96 14.03 17.25
N ARG A 219 -1.48 14.67 16.20
CA ARG A 219 -2.09 14.68 14.84
C ARG A 219 -1.25 13.94 13.80
N LEU A 220 -0.10 13.46 14.24
CA LEU A 220 0.90 12.81 13.40
C LEU A 220 0.54 11.34 13.23
N ALA A 221 0.55 10.85 12.01
CA ALA A 221 0.37 9.44 11.70
C ALA A 221 1.45 8.99 10.71
N ILE A 222 1.82 7.70 10.75
CA ILE A 222 2.95 7.22 9.98
C ILE A 222 2.67 5.89 9.28
N SER A 223 3.47 5.64 8.25
CA SER A 223 3.71 4.30 7.75
C SER A 223 5.21 4.03 7.63
N ALA A 224 5.60 2.76 7.83
CA ALA A 224 6.97 2.28 7.68
C ALA A 224 6.96 0.96 6.91
N LYS A 225 7.90 0.78 5.97
CA LYS A 225 7.95 -0.35 5.05
C LYS A 225 9.26 -1.13 5.18
N GLY A 226 9.15 -2.44 5.37
CA GLY A 226 10.19 -3.44 5.13
C GLY A 226 10.01 -4.07 3.75
N GLY A 227 9.67 -5.35 3.69
CA GLY A 227 9.30 -6.06 2.46
C GLY A 227 10.46 -6.35 1.52
N THR A 228 10.17 -6.40 0.23
CA THR A 228 11.15 -6.75 -0.81
C THR A 228 11.00 -5.85 -2.03
N ASN A 229 12.05 -5.80 -2.89
CA ASN A 229 12.01 -5.14 -4.19
C ASN A 229 11.55 -6.10 -5.30
N ALA A 230 10.55 -6.96 -5.03
CA ALA A 230 10.01 -7.95 -5.98
C ALA A 230 8.48 -8.13 -5.89
N GLU A 231 7.77 -7.13 -5.44
CA GLU A 231 6.31 -7.15 -5.37
C GLU A 231 5.67 -6.85 -6.73
N ASN A 232 4.36 -7.09 -6.88
CA ASN A 232 3.63 -6.61 -8.04
C ASN A 232 3.66 -5.09 -8.09
N HIS A 233 3.83 -4.52 -9.28
CA HIS A 233 4.01 -3.06 -9.45
C HIS A 233 5.14 -2.47 -8.60
N ASN A 234 6.21 -3.24 -8.40
CA ASN A 234 7.29 -2.94 -7.48
C ASN A 234 8.01 -1.61 -7.77
N HIS A 235 8.35 -0.91 -6.70
CA HIS A 235 9.40 0.10 -6.64
C HIS A 235 10.57 -0.42 -5.80
N ASN A 236 11.78 0.09 -6.04
CA ASN A 236 12.93 -0.24 -5.19
C ASN A 236 12.93 0.68 -3.97
N ASP A 237 12.14 0.35 -2.97
CA ASP A 237 11.77 1.26 -1.89
C ASP A 237 11.78 0.59 -0.49
N VAL A 238 12.53 -0.49 -0.33
CA VAL A 238 12.71 -1.14 0.99
C VAL A 238 13.23 -0.13 2.00
N GLY A 239 12.55 0.00 3.13
CA GLY A 239 12.84 0.99 4.14
C GLY A 239 12.12 2.33 3.93
N SER A 240 11.26 2.47 2.91
CA SER A 240 10.46 3.67 2.70
C SER A 240 9.49 3.90 3.86
N TYR A 241 9.04 5.14 4.01
CA TYR A 241 8.08 5.54 5.03
C TYR A 241 7.27 6.75 4.56
N ALA A 242 6.15 6.99 5.25
CA ALA A 242 5.39 8.21 5.07
C ALA A 242 4.96 8.79 6.42
N VAL A 243 4.85 10.11 6.47
CA VAL A 243 4.43 10.88 7.64
C VAL A 243 3.30 11.81 7.22
N ALA A 244 2.15 11.64 7.83
CA ALA A 244 1.00 12.52 7.66
C ALA A 244 0.81 13.39 8.90
N LEU A 245 0.45 14.64 8.69
CA LEU A 245 0.02 15.58 9.72
C LEU A 245 -1.38 16.06 9.34
N GLY A 246 -2.37 15.69 10.15
CA GLY A 246 -3.77 15.91 9.77
C GLY A 246 -4.11 15.21 8.44
N SER A 247 -4.56 15.97 7.45
CA SER A 247 -4.91 15.47 6.11
C SER A 247 -3.77 15.55 5.09
N GLU A 248 -2.59 16.07 5.50
CA GLU A 248 -1.47 16.32 4.61
C GLU A 248 -0.39 15.25 4.74
N THR A 249 0.14 14.76 3.62
CA THR A 249 1.36 13.94 3.61
C THR A 249 2.57 14.86 3.55
N MET A 250 3.25 15.02 4.68
CA MET A 250 4.41 15.92 4.80
C MET A 250 5.68 15.31 4.21
N VAL A 251 5.90 14.04 4.49
CA VAL A 251 7.04 13.25 3.98
C VAL A 251 6.52 11.91 3.51
N GLY A 252 7.07 11.36 2.43
CA GLY A 252 6.76 10.00 2.10
C GLY A 252 7.00 9.60 0.66
N ASP A 253 6.72 8.37 0.39
CA ASP A 253 6.68 7.81 -0.95
C ASP A 253 5.72 8.59 -1.83
N GLN A 254 6.14 8.91 -3.04
CA GLN A 254 5.36 9.71 -3.96
C GLN A 254 4.55 8.86 -4.95
N GLY A 255 4.73 7.54 -4.87
CA GLY A 255 3.97 6.56 -5.64
C GLY A 255 4.28 6.52 -7.13
N GLY A 256 3.31 6.02 -7.89
CA GLY A 256 3.43 5.84 -9.34
C GLY A 256 3.10 7.08 -10.17
N PRO A 257 3.43 7.08 -11.47
CA PRO A 257 3.14 8.16 -12.40
C PRO A 257 1.65 8.22 -12.76
N ASN A 258 1.20 9.37 -13.28
CA ASN A 258 -0.18 9.53 -13.76
C ASN A 258 -0.48 8.69 -15.00
N SER A 259 0.52 8.43 -15.84
CA SER A 259 0.45 7.50 -16.97
C SER A 259 1.78 6.77 -17.12
N TYR A 260 1.70 5.51 -17.52
CA TYR A 260 2.88 4.67 -17.66
C TYR A 260 3.57 4.89 -19.01
N PRO A 261 4.88 5.24 -19.03
CA PRO A 261 5.68 5.10 -20.25
C PRO A 261 5.65 3.66 -20.76
N GLY A 262 5.83 3.47 -22.09
CA GLY A 262 5.69 2.14 -22.70
C GLY A 262 6.67 1.07 -22.20
N ASP A 263 7.79 1.48 -21.61
CA ASP A 263 8.83 0.60 -21.05
C ASP A 263 8.88 0.63 -19.50
N TYR A 264 7.87 1.22 -18.86
CA TYR A 264 7.82 1.37 -17.41
C TYR A 264 7.82 0.03 -16.63
N PHE A 265 7.36 -1.05 -17.26
CA PHE A 265 7.32 -2.38 -16.65
C PHE A 265 8.49 -3.29 -17.08
N ASN A 266 9.46 -2.76 -17.85
CA ASN A 266 10.67 -3.50 -18.17
C ASN A 266 11.56 -3.68 -16.93
N GLY A 267 12.42 -4.69 -16.94
CA GLY A 267 13.28 -5.03 -15.80
C GLY A 267 14.31 -3.94 -15.44
N ASP A 268 14.64 -3.06 -16.39
CA ASP A 268 15.56 -1.92 -16.21
C ASP A 268 14.85 -0.61 -15.79
N ALA A 269 13.53 -0.62 -15.70
CA ALA A 269 12.76 0.58 -15.35
C ALA A 269 13.18 1.24 -14.03
N PRO A 270 13.54 0.51 -12.94
CA PRO A 270 14.03 1.15 -11.71
C PRO A 270 15.33 1.93 -11.87
N GLN A 271 16.16 1.59 -12.86
CA GLN A 271 17.37 2.34 -13.18
C GLN A 271 17.08 3.56 -14.05
N LYS A 272 16.04 3.48 -14.87
CA LYS A 272 15.65 4.53 -15.82
C LYS A 272 14.76 5.60 -15.21
N TYR A 273 13.80 5.19 -14.38
CA TYR A 273 12.81 6.08 -13.76
C TYR A 273 13.09 6.26 -12.27
N LYS A 274 13.49 7.48 -11.86
CA LYS A 274 13.77 7.79 -10.45
C LYS A 274 12.60 7.48 -9.52
N ILE A 275 11.37 7.69 -9.97
CA ILE A 275 10.15 7.38 -9.23
C ILE A 275 9.98 5.88 -8.93
N LYS A 276 10.59 5.02 -9.74
CA LYS A 276 10.55 3.55 -9.57
C LYS A 276 11.82 3.03 -8.90
N GLY A 277 12.92 3.74 -9.07
CA GLY A 277 14.20 3.46 -8.43
C GLY A 277 14.30 4.09 -7.05
N SER A 278 15.15 3.53 -6.18
CA SER A 278 15.23 3.95 -4.78
C SER A 278 15.70 5.40 -4.58
N PHE A 279 16.30 6.02 -5.59
CA PHE A 279 16.64 7.43 -5.51
C PHE A 279 15.42 8.34 -5.35
N GLY A 280 14.28 7.96 -5.90
CA GLY A 280 13.03 8.71 -5.80
C GLY A 280 12.26 8.51 -4.49
N HIS A 281 12.79 7.74 -3.56
CA HIS A 281 12.13 7.37 -2.30
C HIS A 281 12.90 7.90 -1.09
N PRO A 282 12.28 7.97 0.11
CA PRO A 282 12.93 8.42 1.34
C PRO A 282 13.84 7.33 1.93
N VAL A 283 14.79 6.87 1.13
CA VAL A 283 15.75 5.81 1.49
C VAL A 283 17.19 6.23 1.16
N PRO A 284 18.20 5.61 1.77
CA PRO A 284 19.60 5.97 1.59
C PRO A 284 20.14 5.78 0.18
N VAL A 285 21.22 6.54 -0.09
CA VAL A 285 22.23 6.26 -1.10
C VAL A 285 23.53 5.88 -0.37
N VAL A 286 24.04 4.68 -0.63
CA VAL A 286 25.17 4.10 0.07
C VAL A 286 26.36 3.97 -0.86
N ASP A 287 27.43 4.69 -0.63
CA ASP A 287 28.62 4.78 -1.47
C ASP A 287 28.31 5.10 -2.95
N GLY A 288 27.34 6.00 -3.14
CA GLY A 288 26.83 6.40 -4.46
C GLY A 288 25.93 5.36 -5.16
N ARG A 289 25.53 4.30 -4.47
CA ARG A 289 24.67 3.23 -5.01
C ARG A 289 23.25 3.31 -4.44
N THR A 290 22.29 3.00 -5.30
CA THR A 290 20.88 2.83 -4.99
C THR A 290 20.56 1.36 -4.76
N GLN A 291 19.33 1.05 -4.33
CA GLN A 291 18.90 -0.33 -4.08
C GLN A 291 18.84 -1.16 -5.38
N SER A 292 19.11 -2.44 -5.22
CA SER A 292 18.94 -3.46 -6.25
C SER A 292 17.48 -3.87 -6.38
N SER A 293 17.09 -4.35 -7.55
CA SER A 293 15.79 -4.98 -7.80
C SER A 293 15.78 -6.44 -7.38
N GLY A 294 14.58 -6.99 -7.16
CA GLY A 294 14.36 -8.42 -6.96
C GLY A 294 14.28 -8.85 -5.50
N GLY A 295 13.81 -10.07 -5.28
CA GLY A 295 13.47 -10.59 -3.94
C GLY A 295 14.65 -10.83 -2.98
N LYS A 296 15.89 -10.72 -3.47
CA LYS A 296 17.08 -10.72 -2.60
C LYS A 296 17.28 -9.38 -1.90
N ALA A 297 16.82 -8.29 -2.52
CA ALA A 297 16.80 -6.95 -1.94
C ALA A 297 15.58 -6.87 -1.00
N LYS A 298 15.81 -6.98 0.30
CA LYS A 298 14.72 -7.06 1.30
C LYS A 298 15.11 -6.40 2.63
N GLY A 299 14.09 -6.01 3.37
CA GLY A 299 14.17 -5.58 4.77
C GLY A 299 13.75 -6.73 5.69
N VAL A 300 14.71 -7.26 6.45
CA VAL A 300 14.44 -8.29 7.45
C VAL A 300 14.08 -7.62 8.77
N VAL A 301 12.89 -7.89 9.27
CA VAL A 301 12.44 -7.33 10.56
C VAL A 301 13.30 -7.90 11.67
N LEU A 302 13.97 -7.02 12.42
CA LEU A 302 14.81 -7.37 13.57
C LEU A 302 14.03 -7.28 14.89
N GLN A 303 13.25 -6.21 15.04
CA GLN A 303 12.50 -5.94 16.25
C GLN A 303 11.20 -5.23 15.91
N LYS A 304 10.16 -5.57 16.64
CA LYS A 304 8.90 -4.85 16.71
C LYS A 304 8.42 -4.81 18.16
N GLU A 305 8.09 -3.62 18.62
CA GLU A 305 7.54 -3.38 19.94
C GLU A 305 6.41 -2.37 19.82
N PHE A 306 5.20 -2.80 20.12
CA PHE A 306 4.00 -2.01 19.94
C PHE A 306 3.28 -1.83 21.26
N THR A 307 3.16 -0.57 21.69
CA THR A 307 2.42 -0.18 22.91
C THR A 307 1.34 0.85 22.57
N ASN A 308 0.56 1.26 23.57
CA ASN A 308 -0.42 2.32 23.35
C ASN A 308 0.24 3.68 23.16
N GLU A 309 1.39 3.91 23.77
CA GLU A 309 2.14 5.17 23.72
C GLU A 309 3.10 5.23 22.55
N LYS A 310 3.72 4.08 22.21
CA LYS A 310 4.86 4.05 21.29
C LYS A 310 4.88 2.79 20.43
N ASP A 311 5.25 2.95 19.17
CA ASP A 311 5.56 1.85 18.26
C ASP A 311 7.02 1.92 17.83
N GLY A 312 7.74 0.82 18.04
CA GLY A 312 9.10 0.59 17.57
C GLY A 312 9.14 -0.50 16.49
N PHE A 313 9.84 -0.25 15.41
CA PHE A 313 9.99 -1.18 14.30
C PHE A 313 11.37 -1.02 13.69
N SER A 314 12.15 -2.11 13.55
CA SER A 314 13.48 -2.04 12.93
C SER A 314 13.69 -3.15 11.91
N ILE A 315 14.46 -2.82 10.87
CA ILE A 315 14.77 -3.72 9.76
C ILE A 315 16.28 -3.71 9.47
N ASP A 316 16.83 -4.88 9.17
CA ASP A 316 18.09 -5.02 8.45
C ASP A 316 17.79 -5.05 6.95
N TYR A 317 18.27 -4.05 6.21
CA TYR A 317 18.08 -3.94 4.76
C TYR A 317 19.40 -3.83 4.00
N THR A 318 20.48 -4.34 4.60
CA THR A 318 21.80 -4.47 3.99
C THR A 318 21.73 -5.11 2.60
N SER A 319 20.94 -6.18 2.48
CA SER A 319 20.76 -6.92 1.23
C SER A 319 20.10 -6.13 0.09
N ALA A 320 19.46 -5.00 0.39
CA ALA A 320 18.91 -4.12 -0.62
C ALA A 320 20.00 -3.39 -1.41
N TYR A 321 21.21 -3.28 -0.88
CA TYR A 321 22.31 -2.57 -1.51
C TYR A 321 23.43 -3.52 -1.97
N SER A 322 23.73 -3.52 -3.27
CA SER A 322 24.89 -4.25 -3.82
C SER A 322 26.18 -3.45 -3.65
N THR A 323 26.50 -3.08 -2.40
CA THR A 323 27.69 -2.30 -2.05
C THR A 323 28.72 -3.22 -1.39
N PRO A 324 29.87 -3.54 -2.05
CA PRO A 324 30.80 -4.57 -1.59
C PRO A 324 31.42 -4.32 -0.21
N ASN A 325 31.53 -3.04 0.15
CA ASN A 325 32.13 -2.62 1.42
C ASN A 325 31.13 -2.48 2.57
N LEU A 326 29.83 -2.54 2.30
CA LEU A 326 28.79 -2.45 3.33
C LEU A 326 28.69 -3.79 4.08
N ASP A 327 28.89 -3.75 5.40
CA ASP A 327 28.72 -4.91 6.26
C ASP A 327 27.31 -4.99 6.82
N LYS A 328 26.76 -3.85 7.26
CA LYS A 328 25.44 -3.79 7.88
C LYS A 328 24.79 -2.44 7.65
N LEU A 329 23.46 -2.47 7.45
CA LEU A 329 22.62 -1.29 7.36
C LEU A 329 21.28 -1.58 8.02
N ILE A 330 20.99 -0.87 9.13
CA ILE A 330 19.77 -1.00 9.90
C ILE A 330 19.00 0.30 9.81
N ARG A 331 17.69 0.21 9.59
CA ARG A 331 16.77 1.31 9.78
C ARG A 331 15.85 1.02 10.95
N THR A 332 15.74 2.00 11.84
CA THR A 332 14.82 1.96 12.98
C THR A 332 13.78 3.05 12.84
N PHE A 333 12.54 2.69 13.04
CA PHE A 333 11.39 3.57 13.09
C PHE A 333 10.85 3.61 14.51
N VAL A 334 10.64 4.80 15.03
CA VAL A 334 10.06 5.00 16.36
C VAL A 334 8.98 6.06 16.27
N TYR A 335 7.75 5.66 16.52
CA TYR A 335 6.60 6.56 16.59
C TYR A 335 6.14 6.69 18.04
N ASP A 336 6.20 7.89 18.58
CA ASP A 336 5.76 8.24 19.93
C ASP A 336 4.49 9.08 19.83
N ARG A 337 3.40 8.65 20.49
CA ARG A 337 2.08 9.32 20.47
C ARG A 337 1.90 10.32 21.61
N GLN A 338 2.87 10.41 22.51
CA GLN A 338 2.75 11.28 23.68
C GLN A 338 2.83 12.76 23.29
N GLY A 339 2.06 13.60 23.97
CA GLY A 339 1.97 15.02 23.65
C GLY A 339 1.46 15.25 22.23
N GLU A 340 2.15 16.07 21.46
CA GLU A 340 1.85 16.32 20.04
C GLU A 340 2.36 15.22 19.10
N GLY A 341 3.08 14.25 19.64
CA GLY A 341 3.66 13.14 18.91
C GLY A 341 4.96 13.48 18.20
N ASN A 342 5.75 12.44 17.91
CA ASN A 342 6.90 12.55 17.04
C ASN A 342 7.20 11.21 16.36
N PHE A 343 7.89 11.29 15.24
CA PHE A 343 8.36 10.13 14.50
C PHE A 343 9.85 10.25 14.23
N THR A 344 10.61 9.21 14.58
CA THR A 344 12.06 9.15 14.35
C THR A 344 12.38 8.03 13.37
N VAL A 345 13.12 8.35 12.33
CA VAL A 345 13.73 7.40 11.40
C VAL A 345 15.22 7.48 11.56
N GLY A 346 15.86 6.38 11.94
CA GLY A 346 17.31 6.31 12.14
C GLY A 346 17.94 5.27 11.25
N ASP A 347 18.96 5.66 10.50
CA ASP A 347 19.82 4.77 9.73
C ASP A 347 21.15 4.61 10.46
N GLU A 348 21.61 3.37 10.63
CA GLU A 348 22.89 3.02 11.21
C GLU A 348 23.61 2.04 10.30
N PHE A 349 24.89 2.30 9.99
CA PHE A 349 25.67 1.44 9.10
C PHE A 349 27.05 1.10 9.65
N THR A 350 27.57 -0.06 9.21
CA THR A 350 28.97 -0.45 9.34
C THR A 350 29.53 -0.91 8.00
N ALA A 351 30.81 -0.67 7.75
CA ALA A 351 31.49 -0.96 6.49
C ALA A 351 32.95 -1.37 6.69
N LYS A 352 33.50 -2.15 5.77
CA LYS A 352 34.89 -2.61 5.76
C LYS A 352 35.91 -1.48 5.55
N THR A 353 35.55 -0.54 4.70
CA THR A 353 36.31 0.65 4.35
C THR A 353 35.45 1.89 4.50
N PRO A 354 36.00 3.10 4.66
CA PRO A 354 35.17 4.30 4.71
C PRO A 354 34.32 4.46 3.46
N ILE A 355 33.01 4.68 3.65
CA ILE A 355 32.01 4.87 2.57
C ILE A 355 31.33 6.23 2.73
N ARG A 356 30.73 6.72 1.63
CA ARG A 356 29.78 7.83 1.65
C ARG A 356 28.42 7.34 2.06
N PHE A 357 27.76 8.05 2.97
CA PHE A 357 26.43 7.72 3.42
C PHE A 357 25.51 8.94 3.37
N GLU A 358 24.38 8.78 2.73
CA GLU A 358 23.33 9.78 2.62
C GLU A 358 21.98 9.11 2.90
N THR A 359 21.17 9.67 3.79
CA THR A 359 19.72 9.37 3.86
C THR A 359 18.92 10.46 3.14
N ALA A 360 17.61 10.28 3.01
CA ALA A 360 16.76 11.25 2.32
C ALA A 360 15.37 11.35 2.91
N ILE A 361 14.74 12.48 2.65
CA ILE A 361 13.30 12.65 2.68
C ILE A 361 12.79 13.03 1.29
N THR A 362 11.54 12.67 0.99
CA THR A 362 10.84 13.10 -0.22
C THR A 362 9.56 13.80 0.17
N THR A 363 9.31 14.96 -0.42
CA THR A 363 8.20 15.84 -0.03
C THR A 363 7.66 16.66 -1.20
N ARG A 364 6.38 17.04 -1.12
CA ARG A 364 5.74 18.07 -1.94
C ARG A 364 5.50 19.37 -1.19
N ALA A 365 5.76 19.37 0.13
CA ALA A 365 5.73 20.58 0.93
C ALA A 365 6.87 21.53 0.52
N ASP A 366 6.65 22.81 0.68
CA ASP A 366 7.73 23.79 0.68
C ASP A 366 8.71 23.45 1.80
N TRP A 367 10.00 23.66 1.56
CA TRP A 367 11.02 23.33 2.54
C TRP A 367 12.08 24.41 2.68
N LYS A 368 12.65 24.46 3.88
CA LYS A 368 13.69 25.45 4.23
C LYS A 368 14.67 24.84 5.23
N ILE A 369 15.97 25.08 5.02
CA ILE A 369 17.01 24.85 6.02
C ILE A 369 16.90 25.96 7.06
N LEU A 370 16.70 25.60 8.32
CA LEU A 370 16.67 26.53 9.44
C LEU A 370 18.06 26.75 10.00
N ASP A 371 18.82 25.64 10.14
CA ASP A 371 20.22 25.59 10.58
C ASP A 371 20.87 24.28 10.15
N ASP A 372 22.09 23.96 10.62
CA ASP A 372 22.85 22.77 10.26
C ASP A 372 22.17 21.45 10.65
N THR A 373 21.14 21.50 11.51
CA THR A 373 20.46 20.34 12.11
C THR A 373 18.95 20.36 11.99
N HIS A 374 18.34 21.38 11.41
CA HIS A 374 16.89 21.50 11.31
C HIS A 374 16.43 21.92 9.93
N LEU A 375 15.39 21.21 9.44
CA LEU A 375 14.60 21.58 8.27
C LEU A 375 13.18 21.92 8.70
N LEU A 376 12.56 22.89 8.01
CA LEU A 376 11.14 23.14 8.07
C LEU A 376 10.51 22.63 6.78
N LEU A 377 9.43 21.88 6.92
CA LEU A 377 8.50 21.55 5.84
C LEU A 377 7.17 22.27 6.09
N ALA A 378 6.60 22.87 5.06
CA ALA A 378 5.36 23.63 5.17
C ALA A 378 4.44 23.38 3.97
N THR A 379 3.17 23.16 4.24
CA THR A 379 2.07 23.24 3.26
C THR A 379 1.23 24.48 3.57
N ASP A 380 0.13 24.68 2.87
CA ASP A 380 -0.80 25.79 3.15
C ASP A 380 -1.42 25.68 4.56
N SER A 381 -1.54 24.46 5.11
CA SER A 381 -2.26 24.20 6.35
C SER A 381 -1.37 23.68 7.49
N GLU A 382 -0.21 23.09 7.22
CA GLU A 382 0.59 22.37 8.19
C GLU A 382 2.07 22.74 8.15
N GLN A 383 2.73 22.65 9.31
CA GLN A 383 4.18 22.84 9.42
C GLN A 383 4.81 21.74 10.25
N MET A 384 5.94 21.23 9.78
CA MET A 384 6.70 20.14 10.42
C MET A 384 8.17 20.50 10.52
N ILE A 385 8.78 20.25 11.67
CA ILE A 385 10.22 20.31 11.85
C ILE A 385 10.80 18.90 11.63
N VAL A 386 11.91 18.84 10.92
CA VAL A 386 12.79 17.66 10.83
C VAL A 386 14.09 18.01 11.55
N ALA A 387 14.27 17.48 12.76
CA ALA A 387 15.52 17.61 13.51
C ALA A 387 16.45 16.46 13.15
N ILE A 388 17.72 16.77 12.91
CA ILE A 388 18.73 15.83 12.41
C ILE A 388 19.79 15.63 13.49
N GLU A 389 19.98 14.38 13.89
CA GLU A 389 21.08 13.90 14.71
C GLU A 389 21.97 12.98 13.87
N ALA A 390 23.26 13.17 13.86
CA ALA A 390 24.16 12.36 13.06
C ALA A 390 25.52 12.15 13.73
N SER A 391 26.24 11.09 13.35
CA SER A 391 27.58 10.77 13.83
C SER A 391 28.67 11.76 13.38
N GLY A 392 28.30 12.75 12.56
CA GLY A 392 29.21 13.79 12.05
C GLY A 392 28.42 14.95 11.44
N LYS A 393 29.16 15.96 10.94
CA LYS A 393 28.54 17.08 10.23
C LYS A 393 27.82 16.59 8.98
N VAL A 394 26.65 17.12 8.71
CA VAL A 394 25.85 16.81 7.51
C VAL A 394 25.95 17.91 6.45
N ALA A 395 25.64 17.53 5.22
CA ALA A 395 25.41 18.41 4.08
C ALA A 395 24.06 18.09 3.46
N PHE A 396 23.37 19.11 2.97
CA PHE A 396 22.10 18.98 2.30
C PHE A 396 22.27 19.07 0.78
N THR A 397 21.54 18.22 0.07
CA THR A 397 21.34 18.30 -1.37
C THR A 397 19.84 18.28 -1.67
N SER A 398 19.43 18.79 -2.82
CA SER A 398 18.05 18.69 -3.23
C SER A 398 17.94 18.47 -4.72
N GLU A 399 16.95 17.70 -5.12
CA GLU A 399 16.61 17.48 -6.51
C GLU A 399 15.09 17.43 -6.68
N THR A 400 14.58 18.21 -7.64
CA THR A 400 13.19 18.09 -8.07
C THR A 400 13.05 16.94 -9.03
N ILE A 401 12.13 16.01 -8.72
CA ILE A 401 11.86 14.83 -9.54
C ILE A 401 10.54 15.04 -10.28
N GLU A 402 10.62 15.01 -11.61
CA GLU A 402 9.50 15.16 -12.52
C GLU A 402 9.35 13.88 -13.33
N VAL A 403 8.24 13.17 -13.14
CA VAL A 403 7.93 11.95 -13.91
C VAL A 403 6.45 11.89 -14.14
N ASN A 404 5.93 12.66 -15.11
CA ASN A 404 4.52 12.57 -15.52
C ASN A 404 3.52 12.45 -14.33
N SER A 405 3.91 13.06 -13.21
CA SER A 405 3.17 13.22 -11.96
C SER A 405 3.47 14.62 -11.45
N PRO A 406 2.71 15.20 -10.51
CA PRO A 406 3.14 16.42 -9.88
C PRO A 406 4.56 16.26 -9.33
N ALA A 407 5.42 17.22 -9.62
CA ALA A 407 6.81 17.25 -9.18
C ALA A 407 6.89 17.17 -7.64
N TYR A 408 7.97 16.57 -7.15
CA TYR A 408 8.30 16.53 -5.73
C TYR A 408 9.80 16.70 -5.52
N THR A 409 10.19 17.05 -4.32
CA THR A 409 11.60 17.25 -3.98
C THR A 409 12.13 16.07 -3.18
N ARG A 410 13.26 15.53 -3.61
CA ARG A 410 14.13 14.71 -2.78
C ARG A 410 15.16 15.60 -2.10
N ILE A 411 15.23 15.56 -0.78
CA ILE A 411 16.24 16.25 0.04
C ILE A 411 17.18 15.18 0.59
N GLY A 412 18.41 15.17 0.09
CA GLY A 412 19.49 14.30 0.58
C GLY A 412 20.16 14.91 1.80
N ILE A 413 20.44 14.10 2.81
CA ILE A 413 21.08 14.45 4.06
C ILE A 413 22.29 13.53 4.19
N ALA A 414 23.49 14.04 3.86
CA ALA A 414 24.72 13.25 3.74
C ALA A 414 25.71 13.56 4.85
N LEU A 415 26.39 12.54 5.38
CA LEU A 415 27.60 12.78 6.20
C LEU A 415 28.68 13.43 5.32
N LYS A 416 29.26 14.56 5.80
CA LYS A 416 30.31 15.28 5.04
C LYS A 416 31.56 14.45 4.81
N ASN A 417 31.89 13.58 5.76
CA ASN A 417 33.09 12.74 5.72
C ASN A 417 32.67 11.26 5.50
N GLN A 418 33.48 10.54 4.74
CA GLN A 418 33.41 9.09 4.67
C GLN A 418 33.75 8.47 6.02
N SER A 419 33.04 7.39 6.39
CA SER A 419 33.28 6.66 7.64
C SER A 419 33.10 5.16 7.44
N LYS A 420 33.69 4.34 8.30
CA LYS A 420 33.44 2.90 8.39
C LYS A 420 32.16 2.58 9.17
N GLU A 421 31.72 3.49 10.00
CA GLU A 421 30.50 3.38 10.79
C GLU A 421 29.87 4.75 10.97
N GLY A 422 28.59 4.81 11.14
CA GLY A 422 27.89 6.06 11.36
C GLY A 422 26.39 5.90 11.43
N TYR A 423 25.74 7.00 11.75
CA TYR A 423 24.30 7.07 11.78
C TYR A 423 23.79 8.45 11.38
N ILE A 424 22.54 8.48 10.89
CA ILE A 424 21.72 9.68 10.72
C ILE A 424 20.34 9.36 11.24
N ARG A 425 19.82 10.20 12.15
CA ARG A 425 18.45 10.11 12.69
C ARG A 425 17.68 11.38 12.35
N LEU A 426 16.47 11.19 11.87
CA LEU A 426 15.55 12.25 11.49
C LEU A 426 14.36 12.19 12.44
N LYS A 427 14.22 13.17 13.33
CA LYS A 427 13.08 13.31 14.23
C LYS A 427 12.11 14.33 13.67
N MET A 428 10.89 13.90 13.34
CA MET A 428 9.83 14.70 12.74
C MET A 428 8.74 14.97 13.76
N TYR A 429 8.33 16.23 13.89
CA TYR A 429 7.31 16.68 14.83
C TYR A 429 6.64 17.97 14.34
N THR A 430 5.46 18.27 14.85
CA THR A 430 4.72 19.51 14.59
C THR A 430 5.51 20.74 15.04
N LYS A 431 5.44 21.81 14.26
CA LYS A 431 6.03 23.11 14.64
C LYS A 431 5.03 23.91 15.47
#